data_a528c743252c1430bed72b3d95d0178d
#
_entry.id   a528c743252c1430bed72b3d95d0178d
#
_cell.length_a   1.000
_cell.length_b   1.000
_cell.length_c   1.000
_cell.angle_alpha   90.00
_cell.angle_beta   90.00
_cell.angle_gamma   90.00
#
_symmetry.space_group_name_H-M   'P 1'
#
loop_
_entity.id
_entity.type
_entity.pdbx_description
1 polymer ?
#
loop_
_entity_poly.entity_id
_entity_poly.type
_entity_poly.pdbx_seq_one_letter_code
_entity_poly.pdbx_strand_id
1 'polypeptide(L)'
;MERKVKMGLSAMMIVAITFTILGATFLPIGIIAGMGLMRIDGEFIAFVAVFSGVGSIFLVLGIIFLIVEMRKRNRCNRLLAEGYYILAEVLDVNKNFNVQYGKHGHPYIVKCGYTDENGTLHVFKSRNIRQYPGDNLLGQQVRVYLDRNDYNNYKNYYMDIDEILPNVVEH
;
A
#
# COMPACT_ATOMS: atom_id res chain seq x y z
N MET A 1 24.82 -3.47 -3.33
CA MET A 1 23.88 -2.95 -2.32
C MET A 1 22.49 -3.05 -2.93
N GLU A 2 21.64 -3.94 -2.42
CA GLU A 2 20.30 -4.18 -2.99
C GLU A 2 19.40 -2.96 -2.71
N ARG A 3 18.96 -2.29 -3.77
CA ARG A 3 18.08 -1.12 -3.67
C ARG A 3 16.68 -1.62 -3.30
N LYS A 4 16.20 -1.31 -2.10
CA LYS A 4 14.86 -1.69 -1.65
C LYS A 4 13.87 -0.55 -1.88
N VAL A 5 12.67 -0.91 -2.27
CA VAL A 5 11.57 0.04 -2.48
C VAL A 5 11.27 0.79 -1.18
N LYS A 6 11.36 2.11 -1.21
CA LYS A 6 10.95 3.00 -0.10
C LYS A 6 9.42 3.15 -0.12
N MET A 7 8.69 2.12 0.32
CA MET A 7 7.25 2.26 0.56
C MET A 7 7.01 2.70 1.99
N GLY A 8 6.39 3.86 2.17
CA GLY A 8 5.83 4.26 3.46
C GLY A 8 4.68 3.33 3.89
N LEU A 9 4.19 3.50 5.12
CA LEU A 9 3.00 2.83 5.61
C LEU A 9 1.81 3.22 4.73
N SER A 10 1.24 2.26 4.01
CA SER A 10 0.00 2.50 3.26
C SER A 10 -1.19 2.55 4.24
N ALA A 11 -2.25 3.27 3.88
CA ALA A 11 -3.49 3.28 4.68
C ALA A 11 -4.01 1.85 4.92
N MET A 12 -3.89 0.98 3.91
CA MET A 12 -4.29 -0.42 4.01
C MET A 12 -3.44 -1.21 5.01
N MET A 13 -2.15 -0.91 5.11
CA MET A 13 -1.26 -1.53 6.10
C MET A 13 -1.62 -1.10 7.52
N ILE A 14 -2.00 0.17 7.74
CA ILE A 14 -2.48 0.66 9.03
C ILE A 14 -3.75 -0.07 9.44
N VAL A 15 -4.74 -0.18 8.54
CA VAL A 15 -5.99 -0.92 8.79
C VAL A 15 -5.70 -2.40 9.10
N ALA A 16 -4.79 -3.03 8.35
CA ALA A 16 -4.41 -4.42 8.57
C ALA A 16 -3.81 -4.64 9.97
N ILE A 17 -2.90 -3.77 10.39
CA ILE A 17 -2.28 -3.83 11.73
C ILE A 17 -3.34 -3.61 12.81
N THR A 18 -4.21 -2.62 12.66
CA THR A 18 -5.28 -2.32 13.63
C THR A 18 -6.22 -3.52 13.79
N PHE A 19 -6.67 -4.13 12.69
CA PHE A 19 -7.55 -5.30 12.74
C PHE A 19 -6.86 -6.52 13.37
N THR A 20 -5.58 -6.73 13.06
CA THR A 20 -4.79 -7.81 13.67
C THR A 20 -4.67 -7.62 15.18
N ILE A 21 -4.39 -6.40 15.65
CA ILE A 21 -4.28 -6.09 17.08
C ILE A 21 -5.63 -6.30 17.76
N LEU A 22 -6.74 -5.77 17.20
CA LEU A 22 -8.08 -5.94 17.76
C LEU A 22 -8.46 -7.43 17.83
N GLY A 23 -8.22 -8.18 16.76
CA GLY A 23 -8.49 -9.62 16.75
C GLY A 23 -7.65 -10.39 17.76
N ALA A 24 -6.35 -10.05 17.87
CA ALA A 24 -5.44 -10.66 18.84
C ALA A 24 -5.75 -10.32 20.31
N THR A 25 -6.47 -9.23 20.58
CA THR A 25 -6.92 -8.87 21.93
C THR A 25 -8.27 -9.48 22.27
N PHE A 26 -9.26 -9.41 21.38
CA PHE A 26 -10.61 -9.89 21.67
C PHE A 26 -10.73 -11.41 21.68
N LEU A 27 -10.04 -12.10 20.79
CA LEU A 27 -10.11 -13.56 20.70
C LEU A 27 -9.63 -14.26 21.98
N PRO A 28 -8.47 -13.95 22.58
CA PRO A 28 -8.05 -14.55 23.85
C PRO A 28 -8.98 -14.21 25.01
N ILE A 29 -9.52 -12.98 25.07
CA ILE A 29 -10.47 -12.56 26.10
C ILE A 29 -11.71 -13.47 26.06
N GLY A 30 -12.28 -13.69 24.86
CA GLY A 30 -13.40 -14.60 24.68
C GLY A 30 -13.08 -16.04 25.08
N ILE A 31 -11.90 -16.56 24.68
CA ILE A 31 -11.48 -17.94 25.01
C ILE A 31 -11.25 -18.11 26.51
N ILE A 32 -10.51 -17.22 27.17
CA ILE A 32 -10.19 -17.27 28.59
C ILE A 32 -11.49 -17.18 29.41
N ALA A 33 -12.38 -16.28 29.03
CA ALA A 33 -13.70 -16.18 29.66
C ALA A 33 -14.48 -17.50 29.50
N GLY A 34 -14.47 -18.13 28.31
CA GLY A 34 -15.16 -19.40 28.04
C GLY A 34 -14.59 -20.61 28.77
N MET A 35 -13.31 -20.58 29.20
CA MET A 35 -12.67 -21.70 29.93
C MET A 35 -13.11 -21.85 31.38
N GLY A 36 -14.13 -21.14 31.83
CA GLY A 36 -14.81 -21.48 33.08
C GLY A 36 -14.24 -20.84 34.35
N LEU A 37 -13.61 -19.69 34.23
CA LEU A 37 -13.24 -18.89 35.40
C LEU A 37 -14.43 -18.16 36.02
N MET A 38 -15.64 -18.22 35.41
CA MET A 38 -16.84 -17.57 35.89
C MET A 38 -18.09 -18.45 35.71
N ARG A 39 -19.12 -18.22 36.54
CA ARG A 39 -20.42 -18.91 36.52
C ARG A 39 -21.06 -18.84 35.15
N ILE A 40 -21.63 -19.97 34.70
CA ILE A 40 -22.24 -20.10 33.36
C ILE A 40 -23.68 -19.55 33.43
N ASP A 41 -23.83 -18.25 33.29
CA ASP A 41 -25.12 -17.62 33.06
C ASP A 41 -25.30 -17.35 31.54
N GLY A 42 -26.56 -17.31 31.05
CA GLY A 42 -26.83 -17.14 29.62
C GLY A 42 -26.24 -15.88 29.00
N GLU A 43 -26.17 -14.79 29.77
CA GLU A 43 -25.54 -13.53 29.36
C GLU A 43 -24.01 -13.69 29.15
N PHE A 44 -23.38 -14.51 29.97
CA PHE A 44 -21.95 -14.80 29.85
C PHE A 44 -21.62 -15.60 28.61
N ILE A 45 -22.46 -16.59 28.24
CA ILE A 45 -22.28 -17.33 26.99
C ILE A 45 -22.38 -16.40 25.79
N ALA A 46 -23.36 -15.47 25.80
CA ALA A 46 -23.48 -14.47 24.75
C ALA A 46 -22.23 -13.57 24.65
N PHE A 47 -21.69 -13.13 25.78
CA PHE A 47 -20.45 -12.34 25.83
C PHE A 47 -19.28 -13.10 25.19
N VAL A 48 -19.04 -14.34 25.59
CA VAL A 48 -17.96 -15.20 25.04
C VAL A 48 -18.12 -15.39 23.55
N ALA A 49 -19.33 -15.69 23.08
CA ALA A 49 -19.63 -15.89 21.67
C ALA A 49 -19.38 -14.63 20.83
N VAL A 50 -19.78 -13.46 21.33
CA VAL A 50 -19.57 -12.17 20.64
C VAL A 50 -18.07 -11.84 20.58
N PHE A 51 -17.34 -11.89 21.70
CA PHE A 51 -15.94 -11.52 21.72
C PHE A 51 -15.06 -12.49 20.92
N SER A 52 -15.31 -13.80 21.01
CA SER A 52 -14.58 -14.78 20.21
C SER A 52 -14.93 -14.67 18.72
N GLY A 53 -16.21 -14.49 18.39
CA GLY A 53 -16.68 -14.37 17.02
C GLY A 53 -16.13 -13.11 16.33
N VAL A 54 -16.33 -11.95 16.95
CA VAL A 54 -15.81 -10.67 16.44
C VAL A 54 -14.29 -10.67 16.37
N GLY A 55 -13.61 -11.15 17.42
CA GLY A 55 -12.16 -11.27 17.46
C GLY A 55 -11.61 -12.12 16.33
N SER A 56 -12.26 -13.27 16.04
CA SER A 56 -11.87 -14.16 14.95
C SER A 56 -11.98 -13.49 13.58
N ILE A 57 -13.08 -12.78 13.34
CA ILE A 57 -13.32 -12.08 12.07
C ILE A 57 -12.25 -11.00 11.86
N PHE A 58 -11.99 -10.16 12.86
CA PHE A 58 -10.97 -9.12 12.76
C PHE A 58 -9.57 -9.71 12.54
N LEU A 59 -9.23 -10.81 13.23
CA LEU A 59 -7.94 -11.46 13.06
C LEU A 59 -7.76 -11.98 11.64
N VAL A 60 -8.75 -12.69 11.11
CA VAL A 60 -8.71 -13.24 9.74
C VAL A 60 -8.58 -12.12 8.70
N LEU A 61 -9.41 -11.07 8.80
CA LEU A 61 -9.36 -9.93 7.89
C LEU A 61 -8.02 -9.18 7.99
N GLY A 62 -7.51 -8.98 9.19
CA GLY A 62 -6.20 -8.37 9.42
C GLY A 62 -5.06 -9.15 8.75
N ILE A 63 -5.03 -10.47 8.93
CA ILE A 63 -4.04 -11.35 8.29
C ILE A 63 -4.15 -11.31 6.77
N ILE A 64 -5.35 -11.38 6.22
CA ILE A 64 -5.56 -11.31 4.76
C ILE A 64 -5.01 -10.00 4.20
N PHE A 65 -5.33 -8.84 4.82
CA PHE A 65 -4.82 -7.54 4.38
C PHE A 65 -3.30 -7.44 4.49
N LEU A 66 -2.70 -7.99 5.56
CA LEU A 66 -1.24 -8.06 5.70
C LEU A 66 -0.60 -8.86 4.57
N ILE A 67 -1.14 -10.04 4.25
CA ILE A 67 -0.63 -10.89 3.17
C ILE A 67 -0.72 -10.15 1.82
N VAL A 68 -1.83 -9.49 1.52
CA VAL A 68 -2.02 -8.74 0.28
C VAL A 68 -0.98 -7.62 0.16
N GLU A 69 -0.77 -6.86 1.24
CA GLU A 69 0.20 -5.75 1.23
C GLU A 69 1.65 -6.24 1.14
N MET A 70 1.99 -7.33 1.83
CA MET A 70 3.32 -7.96 1.71
C MET A 70 3.57 -8.49 0.29
N ARG A 71 2.59 -9.15 -0.34
CA ARG A 71 2.72 -9.61 -1.74
C ARG A 71 2.95 -8.46 -2.70
N LYS A 72 2.23 -7.34 -2.52
CA LYS A 72 2.42 -6.13 -3.31
C LYS A 72 3.84 -5.57 -3.14
N ARG A 73 4.32 -5.45 -1.91
CA ARG A 73 5.66 -4.97 -1.59
C ARG A 73 6.76 -5.87 -2.17
N ASN A 74 6.61 -7.18 -2.01
CA ASN A 74 7.54 -8.15 -2.56
C ASN A 74 7.58 -8.11 -4.10
N ARG A 75 6.43 -7.91 -4.76
CA ARG A 75 6.36 -7.71 -6.21
C ARG A 75 7.16 -6.48 -6.64
N CYS A 76 6.94 -5.33 -6.00
CA CYS A 76 7.68 -4.12 -6.33
C CYS A 76 9.19 -4.27 -6.11
N ASN A 77 9.61 -4.93 -5.02
CA ASN A 77 11.03 -5.24 -4.77
C ASN A 77 11.59 -6.16 -5.87
N ARG A 78 10.83 -7.17 -6.31
CA ARG A 78 11.24 -8.06 -7.39
C ARG A 78 11.41 -7.30 -8.70
N LEU A 79 10.45 -6.47 -9.10
CA LEU A 79 10.54 -5.66 -10.32
C LEU A 79 11.78 -4.75 -10.31
N LEU A 80 12.06 -4.12 -9.17
CA LEU A 80 13.26 -3.30 -9.01
C LEU A 80 14.55 -4.13 -9.11
N ALA A 81 14.57 -5.36 -8.57
CA ALA A 81 15.73 -6.25 -8.59
C ALA A 81 15.99 -6.83 -9.99
N GLU A 82 14.95 -7.14 -10.76
CA GLU A 82 15.05 -7.63 -12.14
C GLU A 82 15.62 -6.59 -13.10
N GLY A 83 15.46 -5.30 -12.77
CA GLY A 83 16.10 -4.19 -13.48
C GLY A 83 15.56 -3.89 -14.89
N TYR A 84 14.51 -4.58 -15.34
CA TYR A 84 13.87 -4.27 -16.63
C TYR A 84 12.97 -3.04 -16.48
N TYR A 85 13.24 -1.98 -17.23
CA TYR A 85 12.48 -0.74 -17.15
C TYR A 85 12.30 -0.09 -18.51
N ILE A 86 11.27 0.75 -18.61
CA ILE A 86 11.04 1.70 -19.69
C ILE A 86 11.18 3.12 -19.14
N LEU A 87 11.53 4.07 -19.99
CA LEU A 87 11.54 5.50 -19.67
C LEU A 87 10.19 6.11 -20.03
N ALA A 88 9.48 6.61 -19.04
CA ALA A 88 8.20 7.30 -19.22
C ALA A 88 8.37 8.78 -18.89
N GLU A 89 7.76 9.66 -19.67
CA GLU A 89 7.81 11.10 -19.49
C GLU A 89 6.74 11.57 -18.52
N VAL A 90 7.07 12.49 -17.62
CA VAL A 90 6.11 13.10 -16.69
C VAL A 90 5.16 14.02 -17.47
N LEU A 91 3.89 13.62 -17.52
CA LEU A 91 2.83 14.36 -18.21
C LEU A 91 2.13 15.36 -17.30
N ASP A 92 1.96 15.00 -16.02
CA ASP A 92 1.08 15.74 -15.13
C ASP A 92 1.32 15.43 -13.65
N VAL A 93 1.08 16.44 -12.79
CA VAL A 93 1.17 16.34 -11.33
C VAL A 93 -0.13 16.80 -10.71
N ASN A 94 -0.94 15.88 -10.20
CA ASN A 94 -2.28 16.16 -9.69
C ASN A 94 -2.44 15.87 -8.21
N LYS A 95 -3.33 16.62 -7.55
CA LYS A 95 -3.79 16.25 -6.19
C LYS A 95 -4.69 15.02 -6.24
N ASN A 96 -4.47 14.09 -5.33
CA ASN A 96 -5.33 12.93 -5.15
C ASN A 96 -6.42 13.23 -4.13
N PHE A 97 -7.57 13.69 -4.58
CA PHE A 97 -8.71 14.02 -3.72
C PHE A 97 -9.37 12.80 -3.06
N ASN A 98 -9.07 11.58 -3.53
CA ASN A 98 -9.61 10.34 -2.93
C ASN A 98 -8.90 9.95 -1.63
N VAL A 99 -7.78 10.58 -1.31
CA VAL A 99 -6.97 10.31 -0.10
C VAL A 99 -6.75 11.62 0.63
N GLN A 100 -6.96 11.60 1.96
CA GLN A 100 -6.69 12.76 2.82
C GLN A 100 -5.72 12.35 3.94
N TYR A 101 -4.67 13.12 4.14
CA TYR A 101 -3.71 12.92 5.23
C TYR A 101 -3.98 13.92 6.36
N GLY A 102 -4.94 13.60 7.24
CA GLY A 102 -5.27 14.42 8.41
C GLY A 102 -5.50 15.90 8.06
N LYS A 103 -4.83 16.81 8.78
CA LYS A 103 -4.90 18.27 8.53
C LYS A 103 -4.01 18.73 7.36
N HIS A 104 -3.16 17.88 6.82
CA HIS A 104 -2.15 18.25 5.81
C HIS A 104 -2.68 18.23 4.36
N GLY A 105 -3.96 17.96 4.17
CA GLY A 105 -4.60 18.02 2.87
C GLY A 105 -4.42 16.74 2.04
N HIS A 106 -4.54 16.89 0.71
CA HIS A 106 -4.50 15.79 -0.24
C HIS A 106 -3.09 15.57 -0.78
N PRO A 107 -2.63 14.31 -0.92
CA PRO A 107 -1.35 14.00 -1.52
C PRO A 107 -1.36 14.28 -3.03
N TYR A 108 -0.17 14.26 -3.62
CA TYR A 108 0.02 14.41 -5.06
C TYR A 108 0.29 13.05 -5.71
N ILE A 109 -0.13 12.93 -6.96
CA ILE A 109 0.19 11.80 -7.85
C ILE A 109 0.83 12.37 -9.11
N VAL A 110 1.96 11.80 -9.49
CA VAL A 110 2.61 12.07 -10.78
C VAL A 110 2.10 11.06 -11.80
N LYS A 111 1.69 11.54 -12.97
CA LYS A 111 1.32 10.72 -14.12
C LYS A 111 2.43 10.77 -15.15
N CYS A 112 2.88 9.61 -15.59
CA CYS A 112 3.89 9.49 -16.64
C CYS A 112 3.32 8.74 -17.82
N GLY A 113 3.70 9.14 -19.03
CA GLY A 113 3.29 8.53 -20.29
C GLY A 113 4.44 7.83 -20.98
N TYR A 114 4.14 6.70 -21.58
CA TYR A 114 5.02 5.98 -22.50
C TYR A 114 4.23 5.56 -23.73
N THR A 115 4.72 5.89 -24.91
CA THR A 115 4.12 5.45 -26.17
C THR A 115 4.84 4.21 -26.64
N ASP A 116 4.11 3.12 -26.82
CA ASP A 116 4.65 1.86 -27.33
C ASP A 116 4.92 1.90 -28.85
N GLU A 117 5.49 0.81 -29.39
CA GLU A 117 5.79 0.68 -30.80
C GLU A 117 4.53 0.71 -31.70
N ASN A 118 3.36 0.45 -31.15
CA ASN A 118 2.08 0.48 -31.84
C ASN A 118 1.42 1.87 -31.81
N GLY A 119 2.08 2.87 -31.19
CA GLY A 119 1.55 4.20 -31.03
C GLY A 119 0.54 4.35 -29.88
N THR A 120 0.40 3.36 -29.02
CA THR A 120 -0.51 3.41 -27.86
C THR A 120 0.14 4.13 -26.70
N LEU A 121 -0.51 5.14 -26.16
CA LEU A 121 -0.05 5.86 -24.97
C LEU A 121 -0.46 5.11 -23.69
N HIS A 122 0.51 4.59 -22.96
CA HIS A 122 0.33 3.98 -21.65
C HIS A 122 0.59 5.00 -20.55
N VAL A 123 -0.37 5.20 -19.63
CA VAL A 123 -0.27 6.16 -18.55
C VAL A 123 -0.05 5.45 -17.22
N PHE A 124 1.07 5.74 -16.56
CA PHE A 124 1.44 5.22 -15.25
C PHE A 124 1.20 6.26 -14.17
N LYS A 125 0.82 5.79 -12.96
CA LYS A 125 0.59 6.65 -11.81
C LYS A 125 1.60 6.31 -10.71
N SER A 126 2.20 7.34 -10.13
CA SER A 126 3.09 7.17 -8.99
C SER A 126 2.33 6.76 -7.72
N ARG A 127 3.08 6.39 -6.68
CA ARG A 127 2.56 6.39 -5.31
C ARG A 127 2.13 7.80 -4.86
N ASN A 128 1.34 7.89 -3.81
CA ASN A 128 1.00 9.17 -3.19
C ASN A 128 2.25 9.86 -2.61
N ILE A 129 2.44 11.12 -2.96
CA ILE A 129 3.54 11.99 -2.51
C ILE A 129 2.94 13.05 -1.59
N ARG A 130 3.47 13.21 -0.37
CA ARG A 130 2.89 14.12 0.63
C ARG A 130 3.07 15.59 0.27
N GLN A 131 4.24 15.94 -0.23
CA GLN A 131 4.59 17.31 -0.59
C GLN A 131 4.44 17.52 -2.09
N TYR A 132 4.16 18.75 -2.50
CA TYR A 132 4.16 19.11 -3.91
C TYR A 132 5.56 18.98 -4.48
N PRO A 133 5.77 18.16 -5.49
CA PRO A 133 7.13 17.89 -5.98
C PRO A 133 7.71 19.00 -6.88
N GLY A 134 6.90 20.03 -7.20
CA GLY A 134 7.31 21.15 -8.07
C GLY A 134 6.94 20.95 -9.54
N ASP A 135 6.85 22.07 -10.26
CA ASP A 135 6.52 22.08 -11.69
C ASP A 135 7.70 21.62 -12.57
N ASN A 136 8.91 21.63 -12.00
CA ASN A 136 10.13 21.23 -12.70
C ASN A 136 10.18 19.73 -13.07
N LEU A 137 9.21 18.95 -12.61
CA LEU A 137 9.10 17.52 -12.96
C LEU A 137 8.49 17.29 -14.33
N LEU A 138 7.70 18.23 -14.86
CA LEU A 138 7.06 18.09 -16.17
C LEU A 138 8.12 17.89 -17.26
N GLY A 139 7.91 16.90 -18.12
CA GLY A 139 8.84 16.54 -19.20
C GLY A 139 10.06 15.73 -18.75
N GLN A 140 10.28 15.51 -17.43
CA GLN A 140 11.37 14.64 -16.97
C GLN A 140 11.05 13.18 -17.25
N GLN A 141 12.10 12.38 -17.47
CA GLN A 141 11.97 10.95 -17.67
C GLN A 141 12.10 10.20 -16.34
N VAL A 142 11.23 9.22 -16.13
CA VAL A 142 11.19 8.37 -14.94
C VAL A 142 11.27 6.91 -15.35
N ARG A 143 12.00 6.10 -14.59
CA ARG A 143 12.05 4.66 -14.78
C ARG A 143 10.79 4.01 -14.27
N VAL A 144 10.11 3.29 -15.16
CA VAL A 144 8.97 2.43 -14.84
C VAL A 144 9.41 1.00 -15.02
N TYR A 145 9.56 0.27 -13.91
CA TYR A 145 9.98 -1.13 -13.89
C TYR A 145 8.79 -2.02 -14.19
N LEU A 146 8.99 -2.96 -15.12
CA LEU A 146 8.00 -3.92 -15.60
C LEU A 146 8.47 -5.35 -15.34
N ASP A 147 7.55 -6.30 -15.37
CA ASP A 147 7.89 -7.72 -15.30
C ASP A 147 8.56 -8.16 -16.60
N ARG A 148 9.77 -8.70 -16.51
CA ARG A 148 10.54 -9.15 -17.68
C ARG A 148 9.84 -10.26 -18.44
N ASN A 149 9.07 -11.11 -17.76
CA ASN A 149 8.37 -12.23 -18.35
C ASN A 149 7.02 -11.82 -18.96
N ASP A 150 6.53 -10.63 -18.63
CA ASP A 150 5.22 -10.12 -19.06
C ASP A 150 5.32 -8.61 -19.34
N TYR A 151 6.32 -8.23 -20.15
CA TYR A 151 6.64 -6.82 -20.44
C TYR A 151 5.53 -6.09 -21.21
N ASN A 152 4.65 -6.81 -21.89
CA ASN A 152 3.47 -6.23 -22.55
C ASN A 152 2.31 -5.96 -21.59
N ASN A 153 2.41 -6.41 -20.34
CA ASN A 153 1.40 -6.19 -19.30
C ASN A 153 1.74 -4.95 -18.44
N TYR A 154 1.42 -3.79 -18.97
CA TYR A 154 1.62 -2.51 -18.31
C TYR A 154 0.80 -2.31 -17.02
N LYS A 155 0.01 -3.29 -16.59
CA LYS A 155 -0.77 -3.22 -15.33
C LYS A 155 0.08 -3.49 -14.09
N ASN A 156 1.15 -4.28 -14.23
CA ASN A 156 2.04 -4.67 -13.14
C ASN A 156 3.37 -3.91 -13.24
N TYR A 157 3.42 -2.72 -12.66
CA TYR A 157 4.58 -1.86 -12.72
C TYR A 157 4.99 -1.30 -11.34
N TYR A 158 6.24 -0.87 -11.25
CA TYR A 158 6.76 -0.03 -10.18
C TYR A 158 7.43 1.21 -10.79
N MET A 159 6.97 2.42 -10.40
CA MET A 159 7.56 3.67 -10.84
C MET A 159 8.53 4.18 -9.76
N ASP A 160 9.80 4.37 -10.12
CA ASP A 160 10.83 4.90 -9.22
C ASP A 160 10.81 6.43 -9.20
N ILE A 161 9.75 6.96 -8.60
CA ILE A 161 9.57 8.42 -8.51
C ILE A 161 10.63 9.09 -7.63
N ASP A 162 11.28 8.33 -6.72
CA ASP A 162 12.28 8.86 -5.80
C ASP A 162 13.55 9.35 -6.53
N GLU A 163 13.76 8.92 -7.77
CA GLU A 163 14.90 9.39 -8.58
C GLU A 163 14.78 10.86 -8.99
N ILE A 164 13.55 11.33 -9.19
CA ILE A 164 13.29 12.69 -9.69
C ILE A 164 12.73 13.62 -8.62
N LEU A 165 12.34 13.07 -7.45
CA LEU A 165 11.88 13.91 -6.35
C LEU A 165 13.05 14.71 -5.76
N PRO A 166 12.85 16.01 -5.50
CA PRO A 166 13.87 16.80 -4.82
C PRO A 166 14.13 16.23 -3.42
N ASN A 167 15.40 16.23 -3.00
CA ASN A 167 15.76 15.91 -1.63
C ASN A 167 15.27 17.04 -0.71
N VAL A 168 14.13 16.82 -0.07
CA VAL A 168 13.59 17.76 0.93
C VAL A 168 14.19 17.39 2.30
N VAL A 169 15.02 18.26 2.84
CA VAL A 169 15.52 18.18 4.22
C VAL A 169 14.61 19.07 5.05
N GLU A 170 13.79 18.47 5.90
CA GLU A 170 13.04 19.20 6.93
C GLU A 170 13.98 19.51 8.10
N HIS A 171 14.14 20.79 8.42
CA HIS A 171 14.93 21.30 9.55
C HIS A 171 14.04 21.59 10.76
#